data_13c7685e6c4bb321c3d8bc1c92231239
#
_entry.id   13c7685e6c4bb321c3d8bc1c92231239
#
_cell.length_a   1.000
_cell.length_b   1.000
_cell.length_c   1.000
_cell.angle_alpha   90.00
_cell.angle_beta   90.00
_cell.angle_gamma   90.00
#
_symmetry.space_group_name_H-M   'P 1'
#
loop_
_entity.id
_entity.type
_entity.pdbx_description
1 polymer ?
#
loop_
_entity_poly.entity_id
_entity_poly.type
_entity_poly.pdbx_seq_one_letter_code
_entity_poly.pdbx_strand_id
1 'polypeptide(L)'
;MTGELNEAVVAAQAGDEQAFRFLYRSLQPGLLRYLTALVGADAEDVASETWLQVSRDLPTFTGGEFRAWTVTIARNRAMDHLRRQRRRPSLPVPVQALSDLASDADTAERAGESIGTEAALALIGTLPPREAEAVLLRAVLGLDAETAGRVLGRRPGAVRTAAHRGLRRLAALMERRGEGGPATAADDATPPRPRDVRRRQTPHAEPADG
;
A
#
# COMPACT_ATOMS: atom_id res chain seq x y z
N MET A 1 -24.38 -2.80 -9.47
CA MET A 1 -23.58 -3.08 -8.24
C MET A 1 -24.18 -2.50 -6.96
N THR A 2 -24.54 -1.21 -6.86
CA THR A 2 -25.13 -0.69 -5.60
C THR A 2 -26.52 -1.26 -5.32
N GLY A 3 -27.37 -1.48 -6.35
CA GLY A 3 -28.69 -2.11 -6.22
C GLY A 3 -28.60 -3.55 -5.73
N GLU A 4 -27.77 -4.36 -6.37
CA GLU A 4 -27.57 -5.78 -6.01
C GLU A 4 -27.04 -5.96 -4.58
N LEU A 5 -26.14 -5.07 -4.12
CA LEU A 5 -25.69 -5.09 -2.74
C LEU A 5 -26.81 -4.76 -1.76
N ASN A 6 -27.70 -3.82 -2.09
CA ASN A 6 -28.82 -3.48 -1.21
C ASN A 6 -29.86 -4.61 -1.14
N GLU A 7 -30.15 -5.27 -2.26
CA GLU A 7 -31.03 -6.45 -2.30
C GLU A 7 -30.44 -7.59 -1.45
N ALA A 8 -29.14 -7.85 -1.63
CA ALA A 8 -28.43 -8.85 -0.83
C ALA A 8 -28.42 -8.53 0.67
N VAL A 9 -28.33 -7.25 1.05
CA VAL A 9 -28.43 -6.85 2.46
C VAL A 9 -29.79 -7.21 3.03
N VAL A 10 -30.88 -6.88 2.33
CA VAL A 10 -32.24 -7.20 2.78
C VAL A 10 -32.44 -8.72 2.92
N ALA A 11 -31.99 -9.49 1.93
CA ALA A 11 -32.07 -10.96 1.99
C ALA A 11 -31.22 -11.54 3.14
N ALA A 12 -30.00 -11.05 3.34
CA ALA A 12 -29.13 -11.48 4.42
C ALA A 12 -29.71 -11.13 5.81
N GLN A 13 -30.38 -9.98 5.95
CA GLN A 13 -31.12 -9.62 7.16
C GLN A 13 -32.29 -10.58 7.46
N ALA A 14 -32.89 -11.16 6.43
CA ALA A 14 -33.90 -12.18 6.53
C ALA A 14 -33.35 -13.61 6.82
N GLY A 15 -32.01 -13.73 6.93
CA GLY A 15 -31.34 -15.00 7.23
C GLY A 15 -30.85 -15.78 6.00
N ASP A 16 -30.86 -15.18 4.80
CA ASP A 16 -30.30 -15.81 3.60
C ASP A 16 -28.76 -15.83 3.65
N GLU A 17 -28.22 -17.04 3.88
CA GLU A 17 -26.78 -17.26 3.90
C GLU A 17 -26.10 -17.01 2.55
N GLN A 18 -26.76 -17.25 1.42
CA GLN A 18 -26.21 -17.05 0.10
C GLN A 18 -26.04 -15.55 -0.17
N ALA A 19 -27.01 -14.75 0.25
CA ALA A 19 -26.93 -13.30 0.20
C ALA A 19 -25.79 -12.78 1.09
N PHE A 20 -25.62 -13.30 2.30
CA PHE A 20 -24.48 -12.93 3.14
C PHE A 20 -23.12 -13.32 2.51
N ARG A 21 -23.01 -14.51 1.93
CA ARG A 21 -21.80 -14.93 1.21
C ARG A 21 -21.50 -14.02 0.00
N PHE A 22 -22.52 -13.56 -0.69
CA PHE A 22 -22.38 -12.60 -1.79
C PHE A 22 -21.81 -11.27 -1.26
N LEU A 23 -22.35 -10.71 -0.18
CA LEU A 23 -21.83 -9.50 0.47
C LEU A 23 -20.37 -9.67 0.87
N TYR A 24 -20.04 -10.77 1.51
CA TYR A 24 -18.68 -11.11 1.90
C TYR A 24 -17.73 -11.13 0.70
N ARG A 25 -18.02 -11.93 -0.32
CA ARG A 25 -17.17 -12.08 -1.51
C ARG A 25 -17.00 -10.76 -2.27
N SER A 26 -18.02 -9.92 -2.28
CA SER A 26 -18.00 -8.62 -2.98
C SER A 26 -17.13 -7.60 -2.27
N LEU A 27 -17.02 -7.62 -0.94
CA LEU A 27 -16.33 -6.60 -0.17
C LEU A 27 -14.98 -7.06 0.38
N GLN A 28 -14.79 -8.34 0.68
CA GLN A 28 -13.60 -8.90 1.32
C GLN A 28 -12.29 -8.53 0.61
N PRO A 29 -12.15 -8.63 -0.73
CA PRO A 29 -10.87 -8.33 -1.37
C PRO A 29 -10.43 -6.87 -1.21
N GLY A 30 -11.39 -5.94 -1.31
CA GLY A 30 -11.13 -4.51 -1.10
C GLY A 30 -10.84 -4.20 0.38
N LEU A 31 -11.62 -4.81 1.28
CA LEU A 31 -11.49 -4.64 2.72
C LEU A 31 -10.13 -5.15 3.21
N LEU A 32 -9.70 -6.32 2.73
CA LEU A 32 -8.41 -6.89 3.10
C LEU A 32 -7.26 -5.99 2.64
N ARG A 33 -7.27 -5.51 1.39
CA ARG A 33 -6.28 -4.54 0.91
C ARG A 33 -6.22 -3.27 1.76
N TYR A 34 -7.38 -2.75 2.15
CA TYR A 34 -7.47 -1.59 3.03
C TYR A 34 -6.84 -1.88 4.40
N LEU A 35 -7.16 -3.01 5.00
CA LEU A 35 -6.63 -3.41 6.31
C LEU A 35 -5.14 -3.72 6.24
N THR A 36 -4.65 -4.40 5.19
CA THR A 36 -3.20 -4.65 5.00
C THR A 36 -2.40 -3.35 4.99
N ALA A 37 -2.91 -2.30 4.34
CA ALA A 37 -2.26 -1.00 4.35
C ALA A 37 -2.28 -0.29 5.74
N LEU A 38 -3.22 -0.65 6.63
CA LEU A 38 -3.35 -0.05 7.97
C LEU A 38 -2.61 -0.82 9.06
N VAL A 39 -2.71 -2.15 9.06
CA VAL A 39 -2.26 -3.02 10.16
C VAL A 39 -1.27 -4.10 9.73
N GLY A 40 -0.91 -4.15 8.44
CA GLY A 40 0.09 -5.09 7.93
C GLY A 40 -0.34 -6.54 8.05
N ALA A 41 0.51 -7.39 8.65
CA ALA A 41 0.31 -8.83 8.79
C ALA A 41 -0.97 -9.21 9.58
N ASP A 42 -1.46 -8.33 10.45
CA ASP A 42 -2.65 -8.59 11.27
C ASP A 42 -3.97 -8.30 10.51
N ALA A 43 -3.90 -8.05 9.20
CA ALA A 43 -5.07 -7.66 8.40
C ALA A 43 -6.17 -8.72 8.36
N GLU A 44 -5.82 -10.00 8.28
CA GLU A 44 -6.77 -11.11 8.23
C GLU A 44 -7.52 -11.27 9.57
N ASP A 45 -6.82 -11.13 10.68
CA ASP A 45 -7.42 -11.18 12.01
C ASP A 45 -8.41 -10.03 12.20
N VAL A 46 -8.01 -8.81 11.83
CA VAL A 46 -8.88 -7.63 11.91
C VAL A 46 -10.06 -7.72 10.93
N ALA A 47 -9.87 -8.31 9.74
CA ALA A 47 -10.96 -8.58 8.81
C ALA A 47 -11.96 -9.58 9.39
N SER A 48 -11.48 -10.66 10.01
CA SER A 48 -12.32 -11.67 10.68
C SER A 48 -13.14 -11.05 11.83
N GLU A 49 -12.51 -10.25 12.70
CA GLU A 49 -13.21 -9.49 13.73
C GLU A 49 -14.26 -8.53 13.14
N THR A 50 -13.94 -7.92 11.99
CA THR A 50 -14.86 -7.02 11.28
C THR A 50 -16.10 -7.77 10.81
N TRP A 51 -15.94 -8.92 10.15
CA TRP A 51 -17.06 -9.71 9.66
C TRP A 51 -17.90 -10.32 10.76
N LEU A 52 -17.29 -10.70 11.89
CA LEU A 52 -18.02 -11.11 13.07
C LEU A 52 -18.91 -9.98 13.62
N GLN A 53 -18.40 -8.73 13.61
CA GLN A 53 -19.20 -7.58 14.01
C GLN A 53 -20.30 -7.30 12.99
N VAL A 54 -19.97 -7.31 11.68
CA VAL A 54 -20.95 -7.16 10.60
C VAL A 54 -22.09 -8.16 10.75
N SER A 55 -21.80 -9.44 10.96
CA SER A 55 -22.86 -10.48 11.09
C SER A 55 -23.76 -10.26 12.31
N ARG A 56 -23.23 -9.74 13.42
CA ARG A 56 -24.01 -9.43 14.63
C ARG A 56 -24.92 -8.22 14.44
N ASP A 57 -24.40 -7.17 13.79
CA ASP A 57 -25.06 -5.89 13.69
C ASP A 57 -25.92 -5.76 12.42
N LEU A 58 -25.77 -6.67 11.46
CA LEU A 58 -26.53 -6.68 10.22
C LEU A 58 -28.06 -6.63 10.43
N PRO A 59 -28.65 -7.38 11.39
CA PRO A 59 -30.10 -7.31 11.63
C PRO A 59 -30.59 -5.92 12.02
N THR A 60 -29.72 -5.08 12.59
CA THR A 60 -30.05 -3.71 13.05
C THR A 60 -29.62 -2.64 12.05
N PHE A 61 -29.02 -3.02 10.94
CA PHE A 61 -28.60 -2.06 9.90
C PHE A 61 -29.83 -1.48 9.19
N THR A 62 -30.07 -0.19 9.39
CA THR A 62 -31.30 0.50 8.94
C THR A 62 -31.15 1.30 7.64
N GLY A 63 -30.15 0.97 6.83
CA GLY A 63 -29.98 1.62 5.53
C GLY A 63 -28.73 2.47 5.42
N GLY A 64 -28.57 3.08 4.26
CA GLY A 64 -27.32 3.73 3.86
C GLY A 64 -26.46 2.84 2.97
N GLU A 65 -25.23 3.25 2.74
CA GLU A 65 -24.31 2.46 1.92
C GLU A 65 -23.65 1.37 2.76
N PHE A 66 -24.03 0.12 2.55
CA PHE A 66 -23.54 -1.05 3.29
C PHE A 66 -22.01 -1.15 3.25
N ARG A 67 -21.39 -0.85 2.09
CA ARG A 67 -19.93 -0.83 1.97
C ARG A 67 -19.30 0.17 2.95
N ALA A 68 -19.82 1.39 3.01
CA ALA A 68 -19.30 2.43 3.91
C ALA A 68 -19.48 2.06 5.38
N TRP A 69 -20.60 1.44 5.73
CA TRP A 69 -20.87 0.94 7.07
C TRP A 69 -19.89 -0.16 7.47
N THR A 70 -19.66 -1.16 6.60
CA THR A 70 -18.66 -2.23 6.81
C THR A 70 -17.26 -1.65 6.97
N VAL A 71 -16.87 -0.69 6.10
CA VAL A 71 -15.56 -0.03 6.17
C VAL A 71 -15.40 0.77 7.46
N THR A 72 -16.47 1.39 7.97
CA THR A 72 -16.44 2.09 9.26
C THR A 72 -16.14 1.13 10.41
N ILE A 73 -16.77 -0.06 10.41
CA ILE A 73 -16.49 -1.12 11.39
C ILE A 73 -15.02 -1.55 11.29
N ALA A 74 -14.55 -1.87 10.08
CA ALA A 74 -13.17 -2.29 9.83
C ALA A 74 -12.15 -1.25 10.30
N ARG A 75 -12.38 0.02 9.99
CA ARG A 75 -11.54 1.11 10.43
C ARG A 75 -11.46 1.21 11.96
N ASN A 76 -12.60 1.11 12.62
CA ASN A 76 -12.64 1.15 14.08
C ASN A 76 -11.85 -0.03 14.68
N ARG A 77 -12.03 -1.25 14.16
CA ARG A 77 -11.28 -2.44 14.58
C ARG A 77 -9.78 -2.25 14.36
N ALA A 78 -9.36 -1.76 13.19
CA ALA A 78 -7.96 -1.46 12.90
C ALA A 78 -7.37 -0.43 13.87
N MET A 79 -8.09 0.65 14.15
CA MET A 79 -7.63 1.67 15.10
C MET A 79 -7.53 1.14 16.54
N ASP A 80 -8.46 0.29 16.96
CA ASP A 80 -8.41 -0.35 18.27
C ASP A 80 -7.27 -1.36 18.37
N HIS A 81 -7.03 -2.11 17.29
CA HIS A 81 -5.89 -3.02 17.17
C HIS A 81 -4.56 -2.26 17.33
N LEU A 82 -4.36 -1.18 16.57
CA LEU A 82 -3.17 -0.34 16.66
C LEU A 82 -2.98 0.30 18.04
N ARG A 83 -4.08 0.70 18.71
CA ARG A 83 -4.01 1.19 20.08
C ARG A 83 -3.57 0.11 21.07
N ARG A 84 -4.07 -1.13 20.90
CA ARG A 84 -3.70 -2.29 21.73
C ARG A 84 -2.21 -2.63 21.54
N GLN A 85 -1.73 -2.65 20.31
CA GLN A 85 -0.31 -2.89 20.00
C GLN A 85 0.60 -1.84 20.66
N ARG A 86 0.27 -0.56 20.54
CA ARG A 86 1.07 0.52 21.15
C ARG A 86 1.11 0.45 22.68
N ARG A 87 0.13 -0.17 23.34
CA ARG A 87 0.07 -0.33 24.80
C ARG A 87 0.78 -1.59 25.29
N ARG A 88 1.07 -2.57 24.41
CA ARG A 88 1.87 -3.73 24.78
C ARG A 88 3.32 -3.28 24.87
N PRO A 89 4.02 -3.50 26.04
CA PRO A 89 5.46 -3.32 26.10
C PRO A 89 6.07 -4.24 25.04
N SER A 90 6.88 -3.68 24.15
CA SER A 90 7.63 -4.47 23.16
C SER A 90 8.60 -5.37 23.94
N LEU A 91 8.27 -6.63 24.13
CA LEU A 91 9.27 -7.62 24.39
C LEU A 91 10.14 -7.70 23.13
N PRO A 92 11.48 -7.59 23.24
CA PRO A 92 12.34 -7.73 22.08
C PRO A 92 12.13 -9.13 21.50
N VAL A 93 11.42 -9.22 20.39
CA VAL A 93 11.37 -10.45 19.59
C VAL A 93 12.70 -10.51 18.85
N PRO A 94 13.49 -11.59 18.96
CA PRO A 94 14.71 -11.74 18.19
C PRO A 94 14.39 -11.61 16.70
N VAL A 95 15.16 -10.80 15.98
CA VAL A 95 14.98 -10.47 14.55
C VAL A 95 14.97 -11.71 13.65
N GLN A 96 15.47 -12.85 14.14
CA GLN A 96 15.46 -14.13 13.44
C GLN A 96 14.06 -14.75 13.23
N ALA A 97 13.06 -14.39 14.01
CA ALA A 97 11.70 -14.96 13.88
C ALA A 97 10.87 -14.32 12.74
N LEU A 98 11.36 -13.25 12.11
CA LEU A 98 10.68 -12.55 11.01
C LEU A 98 11.04 -13.11 9.62
N SER A 99 12.07 -13.97 9.54
CA SER A 99 12.53 -14.54 8.25
C SER A 99 11.72 -15.75 7.80
N ASP A 100 11.03 -16.42 8.71
CA ASP A 100 10.37 -17.70 8.43
C ASP A 100 8.90 -17.57 8.01
N LEU A 101 8.32 -16.36 8.05
CA LEU A 101 6.92 -16.09 7.67
C LEU A 101 6.74 -15.69 6.19
N ALA A 102 7.81 -15.69 5.40
CA ALA A 102 7.77 -15.26 4.00
C ALA A 102 7.63 -16.41 2.98
N SER A 103 7.32 -17.63 3.41
CA SER A 103 7.32 -18.79 2.51
C SER A 103 6.07 -19.64 2.67
N ASP A 104 4.93 -19.17 2.19
CA ASP A 104 3.84 -20.02 1.70
C ASP A 104 2.83 -19.16 0.91
N ALA A 105 3.13 -18.89 -0.35
CA ALA A 105 2.19 -18.36 -1.31
C ALA A 105 2.33 -19.15 -2.62
N ASP A 106 1.58 -20.24 -2.69
CA ASP A 106 1.40 -20.99 -3.92
C ASP A 106 0.36 -20.30 -4.80
N THR A 107 0.75 -19.91 -5.96
CA THR A 107 0.13 -19.95 -7.30
C THR A 107 0.65 -18.81 -8.19
N ALA A 108 1.48 -19.16 -9.18
CA ALA A 108 2.24 -18.25 -10.04
C ALA A 108 1.39 -17.25 -10.86
N GLU A 109 0.12 -17.49 -11.10
CA GLU A 109 -0.76 -16.62 -11.90
C GLU A 109 -1.39 -15.49 -11.07
N ARG A 110 -1.58 -15.72 -9.75
CA ARG A 110 -1.97 -14.67 -8.78
C ARG A 110 -0.76 -13.86 -8.30
N ALA A 111 0.45 -14.37 -8.47
CA ALA A 111 1.68 -13.74 -7.97
C ALA A 111 1.99 -12.41 -8.67
N GLY A 112 1.74 -12.27 -9.97
CA GLY A 112 2.03 -11.05 -10.72
C GLY A 112 1.14 -9.86 -10.32
N GLU A 113 -0.17 -10.08 -10.15
CA GLU A 113 -1.11 -9.05 -9.68
C GLU A 113 -0.94 -8.78 -8.17
N SER A 114 -0.58 -9.81 -7.39
CA SER A 114 -0.31 -9.72 -5.95
C SER A 114 0.92 -8.86 -5.67
N ILE A 115 2.05 -9.10 -6.34
CA ILE A 115 3.30 -8.35 -6.15
C ILE A 115 3.10 -6.86 -6.48
N GLY A 116 2.39 -6.57 -7.58
CA GLY A 116 2.04 -5.19 -7.94
C GLY A 116 1.14 -4.51 -6.90
N THR A 117 0.18 -5.25 -6.36
CA THR A 117 -0.76 -4.76 -5.35
C THR A 117 -0.07 -4.54 -4.00
N GLU A 118 0.76 -5.46 -3.56
CA GLU A 118 1.53 -5.31 -2.30
C GLU A 118 2.51 -4.13 -2.37
N ALA A 119 3.23 -3.99 -3.48
CA ALA A 119 4.12 -2.85 -3.70
C ALA A 119 3.36 -1.52 -3.68
N ALA A 120 2.17 -1.47 -4.28
CA ALA A 120 1.32 -0.28 -4.26
C ALA A 120 0.80 0.02 -2.85
N LEU A 121 0.36 -0.98 -2.08
CA LEU A 121 -0.08 -0.81 -0.70
C LEU A 121 1.08 -0.37 0.22
N ALA A 122 2.27 -0.93 0.04
CA ALA A 122 3.47 -0.50 0.75
C ALA A 122 3.81 0.97 0.46
N LEU A 123 3.69 1.42 -0.80
CA LEU A 123 3.86 2.83 -1.16
C LEU A 123 2.82 3.72 -0.50
N ILE A 124 1.55 3.31 -0.48
CA ILE A 124 0.49 4.05 0.20
C ILE A 124 0.80 4.16 1.70
N GLY A 125 1.36 3.10 2.31
CA GLY A 125 1.78 3.10 3.71
C GLY A 125 2.87 4.13 4.05
N THR A 126 3.64 4.60 3.06
CA THR A 126 4.66 5.67 3.25
C THR A 126 4.07 7.08 3.27
N LEU A 127 2.81 7.24 2.88
CA LEU A 127 2.14 8.54 2.87
C LEU A 127 1.83 9.03 4.30
N PRO A 128 1.70 10.35 4.51
CA PRO A 128 1.12 10.87 5.73
C PRO A 128 -0.24 10.20 6.02
N PRO A 129 -0.55 9.81 7.27
CA PRO A 129 -1.72 8.98 7.58
C PRO A 129 -3.05 9.49 7.01
N ARG A 130 -3.25 10.81 6.99
CA ARG A 130 -4.47 11.45 6.44
C ARG A 130 -4.57 11.29 4.92
N GLU A 131 -3.45 11.31 4.22
CA GLU A 131 -3.38 11.14 2.77
C GLU A 131 -3.54 9.67 2.41
N ALA A 132 -2.88 8.78 3.15
CA ALA A 132 -3.01 7.33 3.00
C ALA A 132 -4.46 6.86 3.14
N GLU A 133 -5.14 7.21 4.27
CA GLU A 133 -6.54 6.85 4.48
C GLU A 133 -7.46 7.39 3.37
N ALA A 134 -7.26 8.64 2.94
CA ALA A 134 -8.08 9.21 1.87
C ALA A 134 -7.86 8.51 0.52
N VAL A 135 -6.63 8.15 0.18
CA VAL A 135 -6.31 7.38 -1.04
C VAL A 135 -6.92 5.97 -0.95
N LEU A 136 -6.76 5.27 0.17
CA LEU A 136 -7.33 3.93 0.36
C LEU A 136 -8.84 3.91 0.21
N LEU A 137 -9.56 4.85 0.85
CA LEU A 137 -11.02 4.90 0.77
C LEU A 137 -11.49 5.26 -0.64
N ARG A 138 -10.78 6.18 -1.32
CA ARG A 138 -11.19 6.69 -2.63
C ARG A 138 -10.76 5.78 -3.79
N ALA A 139 -9.51 5.35 -3.81
CA ALA A 139 -8.93 4.61 -4.92
C ALA A 139 -9.05 3.08 -4.76
N VAL A 140 -8.87 2.55 -3.54
CA VAL A 140 -8.92 1.10 -3.31
C VAL A 140 -10.35 0.63 -3.05
N LEU A 141 -11.11 1.35 -2.24
CA LEU A 141 -12.48 0.99 -1.88
C LEU A 141 -13.55 1.65 -2.76
N GLY A 142 -13.18 2.59 -3.63
CA GLY A 142 -14.09 3.25 -4.57
C GLY A 142 -15.16 4.12 -3.91
N LEU A 143 -15.00 4.53 -2.65
CA LEU A 143 -15.96 5.41 -1.99
C LEU A 143 -15.88 6.82 -2.57
N ASP A 144 -17.01 7.50 -2.71
CA ASP A 144 -17.01 8.92 -3.05
C ASP A 144 -16.50 9.79 -1.88
N ALA A 145 -16.26 11.07 -2.11
CA ALA A 145 -15.67 11.95 -1.11
C ALA A 145 -16.60 12.23 0.07
N GLU A 146 -17.91 12.19 -0.15
CA GLU A 146 -18.92 12.40 0.88
C GLU A 146 -18.97 11.19 1.82
N THR A 147 -19.06 10.01 1.25
CA THR A 147 -19.07 8.74 1.97
C THR A 147 -17.76 8.51 2.73
N ALA A 148 -16.61 8.71 2.06
CA ALA A 148 -15.31 8.66 2.71
C ALA A 148 -15.17 9.71 3.83
N GLY A 149 -15.79 10.87 3.64
CA GLY A 149 -15.87 11.91 4.68
C GLY A 149 -16.63 11.46 5.91
N ARG A 150 -17.76 10.77 5.72
CA ARG A 150 -18.53 10.17 6.85
C ARG A 150 -17.69 9.12 7.60
N VAL A 151 -17.03 8.22 6.88
CA VAL A 151 -16.15 7.19 7.47
C VAL A 151 -15.01 7.81 8.28
N LEU A 152 -14.41 8.90 7.80
CA LEU A 152 -13.27 9.57 8.44
C LEU A 152 -13.65 10.63 9.47
N GLY A 153 -14.94 10.99 9.58
CA GLY A 153 -15.39 12.14 10.37
C GLY A 153 -14.83 13.47 9.83
N ARG A 154 -14.78 13.64 8.50
CA ARG A 154 -14.16 14.80 7.82
C ARG A 154 -15.06 15.38 6.75
N ARG A 155 -14.85 16.66 6.45
CA ARG A 155 -15.56 17.32 5.34
C ARG A 155 -15.13 16.71 3.99
N PRO A 156 -16.05 16.53 3.02
CA PRO A 156 -15.74 15.95 1.70
C PRO A 156 -14.61 16.67 0.97
N GLY A 157 -14.55 18.00 1.06
CA GLY A 157 -13.47 18.82 0.49
C GLY A 157 -12.09 18.47 1.05
N ALA A 158 -11.99 18.21 2.36
CA ALA A 158 -10.75 17.80 3.00
C ALA A 158 -10.30 16.42 2.52
N VAL A 159 -11.25 15.49 2.30
CA VAL A 159 -10.96 14.15 1.75
C VAL A 159 -10.46 14.27 0.31
N ARG A 160 -11.12 15.07 -0.55
CA ARG A 160 -10.66 15.30 -1.93
C ARG A 160 -9.23 15.83 -1.97
N THR A 161 -8.94 16.84 -1.14
CA THR A 161 -7.61 17.46 -1.07
C THR A 161 -6.56 16.46 -0.57
N ALA A 162 -6.87 15.69 0.46
CA ALA A 162 -5.94 14.68 1.00
C ALA A 162 -5.66 13.58 -0.01
N ALA A 163 -6.69 13.03 -0.68
CA ALA A 163 -6.53 12.02 -1.72
C ALA A 163 -5.70 12.53 -2.90
N HIS A 164 -5.98 13.76 -3.36
CA HIS A 164 -5.21 14.38 -4.45
C HIS A 164 -3.73 14.54 -4.10
N ARG A 165 -3.43 15.05 -2.90
CA ARG A 165 -2.04 15.17 -2.43
C ARG A 165 -1.35 13.81 -2.31
N GLY A 166 -2.04 12.81 -1.76
CA GLY A 166 -1.52 11.45 -1.65
C GLY A 166 -1.19 10.86 -3.01
N LEU A 167 -2.11 10.94 -3.98
CA LEU A 167 -1.89 10.44 -5.34
C LEU A 167 -0.72 11.14 -6.04
N ARG A 168 -0.59 12.47 -5.89
CA ARG A 168 0.58 13.19 -6.43
C ARG A 168 1.90 12.75 -5.81
N ARG A 169 1.93 12.48 -4.50
CA ARG A 169 3.13 11.95 -3.83
C ARG A 169 3.46 10.55 -4.33
N LEU A 170 2.45 9.69 -4.53
CA LEU A 170 2.65 8.35 -5.08
C LEU A 170 3.21 8.41 -6.49
N ALA A 171 2.66 9.25 -7.37
CA ALA A 171 3.19 9.45 -8.73
C ALA A 171 4.68 9.85 -8.70
N ALA A 172 5.04 10.85 -7.90
CA ALA A 172 6.43 11.28 -7.76
C ALA A 172 7.37 10.22 -7.14
N LEU A 173 6.84 9.31 -6.30
CA LEU A 173 7.61 8.17 -5.78
C LEU A 173 7.82 7.09 -6.84
N MET A 174 6.82 6.85 -7.69
CA MET A 174 6.91 5.88 -8.78
C MET A 174 7.85 6.34 -9.88
N GLU A 175 7.82 7.62 -10.26
CA GLU A 175 8.76 8.24 -11.20
C GLU A 175 10.21 8.06 -10.74
N ARG A 176 10.51 8.39 -9.49
CA ARG A 176 11.87 8.18 -8.91
C ARG A 176 12.30 6.71 -8.85
N ARG A 177 11.36 5.77 -8.72
CA ARG A 177 11.67 4.33 -8.78
C ARG A 177 11.86 3.83 -10.22
N GLY A 178 11.13 4.38 -11.17
CA GLY A 178 11.28 4.11 -12.60
C GLY A 178 12.59 4.63 -13.16
N GLU A 179 13.07 5.79 -12.68
CA GLU A 179 14.37 6.37 -13.06
C GLU A 179 15.56 5.67 -12.38
N GLY A 180 15.32 4.94 -11.28
CA GLY A 180 16.30 4.12 -10.55
C GLY A 180 16.36 2.66 -11.00
N GLY A 181 15.99 2.34 -12.23
CA GLY A 181 16.27 1.05 -12.84
C GLY A 181 17.79 0.78 -12.80
N PRO A 182 18.27 -0.50 -12.73
CA PRO A 182 19.65 -0.81 -12.45
C PRO A 182 20.52 -0.06 -13.44
N ALA A 183 21.33 0.89 -12.94
CA ALA A 183 22.45 1.42 -13.68
C ALA A 183 23.28 0.19 -14.03
N THR A 184 23.17 -0.24 -15.26
CA THR A 184 24.06 -1.19 -15.87
C THR A 184 25.47 -0.67 -15.60
N ALA A 185 26.12 -1.29 -14.62
CA ALA A 185 27.57 -1.25 -14.51
C ALA A 185 28.07 -2.04 -15.73
N ALA A 186 28.08 -1.37 -16.84
CA ALA A 186 28.68 -1.82 -18.08
C ALA A 186 29.70 -0.78 -18.48
N ASP A 187 30.94 -1.16 -18.27
CA ASP A 187 32.04 -0.83 -19.15
C ASP A 187 32.49 0.65 -19.18
N ASP A 188 33.25 1.05 -18.16
CA ASP A 188 34.35 2.00 -18.42
C ASP A 188 35.69 1.37 -18.02
N ALA A 189 36.02 0.28 -18.72
CA ALA A 189 37.37 -0.23 -18.83
C ALA A 189 38.00 0.35 -20.10
N THR A 190 38.20 1.67 -20.14
CA THR A 190 39.10 2.28 -21.10
C THR A 190 40.53 2.01 -20.62
N PRO A 191 41.33 1.18 -21.33
CA PRO A 191 42.72 0.98 -20.95
C PRO A 191 43.52 2.29 -21.09
N PRO A 192 44.44 2.59 -20.16
CA PRO A 192 45.23 3.81 -20.22
C PRO A 192 46.12 3.78 -21.46
N ARG A 193 46.05 4.84 -22.26
CA ARG A 193 46.94 5.10 -23.42
C ARG A 193 48.40 5.13 -22.96
N PRO A 194 49.33 4.48 -23.67
CA PRO A 194 50.75 4.55 -23.34
C PRO A 194 51.28 5.97 -23.45
N ARG A 195 51.94 6.41 -22.40
CA ARG A 195 52.65 7.69 -22.37
C ARG A 195 53.76 7.67 -23.38
N ASP A 196 53.70 8.55 -24.37
CA ASP A 196 54.71 8.84 -25.35
C ASP A 196 55.93 9.49 -24.66
N VAL A 197 56.98 8.71 -24.49
CA VAL A 197 58.25 9.17 -23.92
C VAL A 197 59.00 9.90 -25.03
N ARG A 198 58.72 11.20 -25.20
CA ARG A 198 59.56 12.05 -26.04
C ARG A 198 60.91 12.26 -25.37
N ARG A 199 61.92 11.65 -25.95
CA ARG A 199 63.32 11.92 -25.70
C ARG A 199 63.57 13.45 -25.80
N ARG A 200 64.01 14.04 -24.71
CA ARG A 200 64.62 15.37 -24.71
C ARG A 200 66.02 15.21 -25.35
N GLN A 201 66.17 15.69 -26.56
CA GLN A 201 67.49 15.95 -27.17
C GLN A 201 67.99 17.30 -26.59
N THR A 202 69.14 17.25 -25.95
CA THR A 202 69.92 18.39 -25.52
C THR A 202 70.60 18.98 -26.74
N PRO A 203 70.58 20.29 -27.00
CA PRO A 203 71.40 20.90 -27.99
C PRO A 203 72.79 21.10 -27.42
N HIS A 204 73.78 20.68 -28.23
CA HIS A 204 75.18 20.89 -28.07
C HIS A 204 75.49 22.37 -28.25
N ALA A 205 76.18 22.96 -27.29
CA ALA A 205 76.73 24.30 -27.43
C ALA A 205 78.10 24.22 -28.07
N GLU A 206 78.27 24.90 -29.16
CA GLU A 206 79.53 25.11 -29.82
C GLU A 206 80.14 26.45 -29.35
N PRO A 207 81.48 26.54 -29.15
CA PRO A 207 82.11 27.76 -28.67
C PRO A 207 82.40 28.69 -29.82
N ALA A 208 82.21 29.97 -29.65
CA ALA A 208 82.64 31.02 -30.58
C ALA A 208 84.06 31.47 -30.21
N ASP A 209 84.88 31.34 -31.20
CA ASP A 209 86.20 32.00 -31.29
C ASP A 209 86.05 33.37 -31.97
N GLY A 210 86.88 34.37 -31.54
CA GLY A 210 87.11 35.63 -32.24
C GLY A 210 87.10 36.83 -31.35
#